data_e8577e7468fa101b44d0cd301abe13eb
#
_entry.id   e8577e7468fa101b44d0cd301abe13eb
#
_cell.length_a   1.000
_cell.length_b   1.000
_cell.length_c   1.000
_cell.angle_alpha   90.00
_cell.angle_beta   90.00
_cell.angle_gamma   90.00
#
_symmetry.space_group_name_H-M   'P 1'
#
loop_
_entity.id
_entity.type
_entity.pdbx_description
1 polymer ?
#
loop_
_entity_poly.entity_id
_entity_poly.type
_entity_poly.pdbx_seq_one_letter_code
_entity_poly.pdbx_strand_id
1 'polypeptide(L)'
;MTTAPITRWWWVRHAPVTSNRNCLYGASDMPAEINAPEIFHALACLLPENAICVHSSLRRTKQTLDAIVAAGLSSPDPLVEPDLAEQNFGDWQGHPYADIPGLAAPHHHRFWFTTADHRPPGGESYIDLSSRVVEVIKRLTKKYLGRDIIAVAHGGPIRAALGYALGLHPSDCLGFETENLSVTRIDHEPGPGVGRDWRIRYTNLVPR
;
A
#
# COMPACT_ATOMS: atom_id res chain seq x y z
N MET A 1 23.42 19.71 -18.02
CA MET A 1 22.25 19.80 -17.12
C MET A 1 22.25 18.54 -16.28
N THR A 2 22.50 18.65 -14.98
CA THR A 2 22.39 17.49 -14.06
C THR A 2 20.93 17.13 -13.93
N THR A 3 20.57 15.93 -14.39
CA THR A 3 19.22 15.37 -14.16
C THR A 3 19.03 15.20 -12.64
N ALA A 4 17.89 15.64 -12.13
CA ALA A 4 17.57 15.43 -10.72
C ALA A 4 17.51 13.91 -10.43
N PRO A 5 17.95 13.49 -9.23
CA PRO A 5 17.96 12.08 -8.88
C PRO A 5 16.54 11.51 -8.79
N ILE A 6 16.36 10.30 -9.33
CA ILE A 6 15.07 9.60 -9.36
C ILE A 6 14.91 8.80 -8.07
N THR A 7 13.82 9.06 -7.32
CA THR A 7 13.43 8.23 -6.17
C THR A 7 12.39 7.22 -6.61
N ARG A 8 12.61 5.93 -6.33
CA ARG A 8 11.76 4.84 -6.82
C ARG A 8 11.04 4.20 -5.65
N TRP A 9 9.71 4.21 -5.70
CA TRP A 9 8.86 3.54 -4.74
C TRP A 9 8.40 2.19 -5.27
N TRP A 10 8.66 1.14 -4.48
CA TRP A 10 8.26 -0.24 -4.72
C TRP A 10 7.25 -0.64 -3.65
N TRP A 11 5.97 -0.53 -3.98
CA TRP A 11 4.89 -0.84 -3.08
C TRP A 11 4.56 -2.32 -3.17
N VAL A 12 4.67 -3.04 -2.06
CA VAL A 12 4.32 -4.46 -1.96
C VAL A 12 3.10 -4.58 -1.06
N ARG A 13 2.00 -5.17 -1.56
CA ARG A 13 0.88 -5.50 -0.69
C ARG A 13 1.24 -6.72 0.14
N HIS A 14 0.95 -6.67 1.45
CA HIS A 14 1.20 -7.77 2.38
C HIS A 14 0.63 -9.10 1.87
N ALA A 15 1.18 -10.24 2.36
CA ALA A 15 0.68 -11.58 2.08
C ALA A 15 -0.76 -11.78 2.57
N PRO A 16 -1.50 -12.76 2.03
CA PRO A 16 -2.89 -13.01 2.39
C PRO A 16 -3.13 -13.12 3.90
N VAL A 17 -4.34 -12.76 4.33
CA VAL A 17 -4.86 -13.00 5.66
C VAL A 17 -6.03 -13.97 5.52
N THR A 18 -5.87 -15.21 5.96
CA THR A 18 -6.91 -16.25 5.84
C THR A 18 -7.70 -16.44 7.13
N SER A 19 -7.14 -15.97 8.26
CA SER A 19 -7.78 -16.07 9.58
C SER A 19 -8.94 -15.10 9.81
N ASN A 20 -9.22 -14.20 8.86
CA ASN A 20 -10.30 -13.21 8.96
C ASN A 20 -11.71 -13.79 8.80
N ARG A 21 -11.87 -15.07 8.42
CA ARG A 21 -13.15 -15.75 8.24
C ARG A 21 -14.15 -14.99 7.34
N ASN A 22 -13.66 -14.39 6.27
CA ASN A 22 -14.43 -13.53 5.36
C ASN A 22 -15.05 -12.29 6.03
N CYS A 23 -14.41 -11.78 7.10
CA CYS A 23 -14.79 -10.54 7.76
C CYS A 23 -13.90 -9.38 7.35
N LEU A 24 -14.43 -8.16 7.42
CA LEU A 24 -13.65 -6.95 7.24
C LEU A 24 -12.67 -6.78 8.41
N TYR A 25 -11.38 -6.75 8.16
CA TYR A 25 -10.37 -6.63 9.22
C TYR A 25 -9.63 -5.28 9.25
N GLY A 26 -9.57 -4.54 8.12
CA GLY A 26 -9.00 -3.19 8.08
C GLY A 26 -7.70 -3.03 8.85
N ALA A 27 -7.71 -2.15 9.85
CA ALA A 27 -6.58 -1.88 10.75
C ALA A 27 -6.41 -2.90 11.89
N SER A 28 -7.26 -3.94 11.99
CA SER A 28 -7.05 -5.01 12.97
C SER A 28 -5.73 -5.73 12.71
N ASP A 29 -5.01 -6.07 13.77
CA ASP A 29 -3.67 -6.66 13.67
C ASP A 29 -3.72 -8.18 13.43
N MET A 30 -4.12 -8.55 12.22
CA MET A 30 -4.25 -9.93 11.76
C MET A 30 -2.91 -10.46 11.21
N PRO A 31 -2.57 -11.76 11.42
CA PRO A 31 -1.38 -12.37 10.86
C PRO A 31 -1.48 -12.58 9.36
N ALA A 32 -0.34 -12.47 8.66
CA ALA A 32 -0.22 -12.88 7.27
C ALA A 32 0.04 -14.39 7.14
N GLU A 33 -0.40 -14.97 6.03
CA GLU A 33 -0.03 -16.32 5.60
C GLU A 33 1.22 -16.25 4.73
N ILE A 34 2.30 -16.89 5.19
CA ILE A 34 3.62 -16.81 4.55
C ILE A 34 4.06 -18.16 3.95
N ASN A 35 3.12 -19.02 3.56
CA ASN A 35 3.35 -20.39 3.09
C ASN A 35 3.55 -20.50 1.56
N ALA A 36 4.14 -19.46 0.93
CA ALA A 36 4.36 -19.40 -0.52
C ALA A 36 5.82 -19.04 -0.85
N PRO A 37 6.80 -19.92 -0.54
CA PRO A 37 8.23 -19.60 -0.65
C PRO A 37 8.65 -19.19 -2.08
N GLU A 38 8.03 -19.75 -3.11
CA GLU A 38 8.35 -19.42 -4.51
C GLU A 38 8.02 -17.94 -4.83
N ILE A 39 6.90 -17.43 -4.33
CA ILE A 39 6.49 -16.04 -4.55
C ILE A 39 7.41 -15.10 -3.76
N PHE A 40 7.78 -15.44 -2.54
CA PHE A 40 8.74 -14.65 -1.76
C PHE A 40 10.11 -14.61 -2.41
N HIS A 41 10.57 -15.72 -2.97
CA HIS A 41 11.81 -15.75 -3.76
C HIS A 41 11.71 -14.86 -5.01
N ALA A 42 10.61 -14.96 -5.77
CA ALA A 42 10.37 -14.10 -6.93
C ALA A 42 10.31 -12.61 -6.55
N LEU A 43 9.71 -12.27 -5.40
CA LEU A 43 9.73 -10.91 -4.85
C LEU A 43 11.15 -10.47 -4.50
N ALA A 44 11.95 -11.30 -3.82
CA ALA A 44 13.32 -10.98 -3.47
C ALA A 44 14.19 -10.72 -4.72
N CYS A 45 13.98 -11.48 -5.80
CA CYS A 45 14.67 -11.27 -7.08
C CYS A 45 14.21 -10.02 -7.84
N LEU A 46 12.94 -9.62 -7.68
CA LEU A 46 12.36 -8.45 -8.36
C LEU A 46 12.71 -7.12 -7.68
N LEU A 47 12.77 -7.12 -6.35
CA LEU A 47 12.96 -5.93 -5.56
C LEU A 47 14.43 -5.48 -5.55
N PRO A 48 14.70 -4.16 -5.49
CA PRO A 48 16.08 -3.67 -5.56
C PRO A 48 16.86 -3.97 -4.27
N GLU A 49 18.11 -4.34 -4.44
CA GLU A 49 19.05 -4.45 -3.33
C GLU A 49 19.38 -3.07 -2.73
N ASN A 50 19.76 -3.04 -1.46
CA ASN A 50 20.16 -1.82 -0.75
C ASN A 50 19.08 -0.72 -0.70
N ALA A 51 17.80 -1.08 -0.89
CA ALA A 51 16.69 -0.16 -0.76
C ALA A 51 16.43 0.21 0.72
N ILE A 52 15.79 1.36 0.91
CA ILE A 52 15.20 1.71 2.20
C ILE A 52 13.90 0.91 2.35
N CYS A 53 13.86 -0.03 3.27
CA CYS A 53 12.66 -0.81 3.53
C CYS A 53 11.81 -0.14 4.61
N VAL A 54 10.52 0.00 4.33
CA VAL A 54 9.54 0.50 5.27
C VAL A 54 8.34 -0.45 5.32
N HIS A 55 7.69 -0.56 6.46
CA HIS A 55 6.45 -1.30 6.61
C HIS A 55 5.50 -0.60 7.58
N SER A 56 4.20 -0.90 7.49
CA SER A 56 3.24 -0.35 8.44
C SER A 56 3.42 -0.96 9.84
N SER A 57 2.72 -0.42 10.84
CA SER A 57 2.72 -0.95 12.20
C SER A 57 2.02 -2.32 12.35
N LEU A 58 1.27 -2.77 11.33
CA LEU A 58 0.50 -4.01 11.40
C LEU A 58 1.40 -5.22 11.08
N ARG A 59 1.36 -6.24 11.96
CA ARG A 59 2.26 -7.40 11.91
C ARG A 59 2.31 -8.12 10.57
N ARG A 60 1.20 -8.16 9.80
CA ARG A 60 1.16 -8.80 8.48
C ARG A 60 2.13 -8.18 7.47
N THR A 61 2.41 -6.87 7.57
CA THR A 61 3.40 -6.21 6.71
C THR A 61 4.82 -6.55 7.14
N LYS A 62 5.07 -6.59 8.44
CA LYS A 62 6.36 -7.06 8.97
C LYS A 62 6.63 -8.51 8.61
N GLN A 63 5.66 -9.41 8.83
CA GLN A 63 5.79 -10.83 8.49
C GLN A 63 6.06 -11.02 6.99
N THR A 64 5.39 -10.25 6.13
CA THR A 64 5.63 -10.28 4.68
C THR A 64 7.05 -9.83 4.34
N LEU A 65 7.52 -8.72 4.93
CA LEU A 65 8.88 -8.24 4.72
C LEU A 65 9.92 -9.25 5.21
N ASP A 66 9.71 -9.80 6.41
CA ASP A 66 10.60 -10.82 6.99
C ASP A 66 10.71 -12.07 6.08
N ALA A 67 9.59 -12.49 5.47
CA ALA A 67 9.58 -13.61 4.52
C ALA A 67 10.34 -13.28 3.22
N ILE A 68 10.22 -12.06 2.69
CA ILE A 68 10.98 -11.61 1.52
C ILE A 68 12.48 -11.54 1.85
N VAL A 69 12.85 -11.06 3.04
CA VAL A 69 14.24 -11.02 3.52
C VAL A 69 14.80 -12.44 3.68
N ALA A 70 14.04 -13.35 4.28
CA ALA A 70 14.43 -14.75 4.40
C ALA A 70 14.62 -15.43 3.03
N ALA A 71 13.93 -14.95 1.99
CA ALA A 71 14.07 -15.41 0.61
C ALA A 71 15.23 -14.76 -0.17
N GLY A 72 16.00 -13.83 0.45
CA GLY A 72 17.24 -13.30 -0.11
C GLY A 72 17.31 -11.77 -0.28
N LEU A 73 16.24 -11.01 0.00
CA LEU A 73 16.31 -9.55 -0.05
C LEU A 73 17.18 -9.01 1.09
N SER A 74 18.17 -8.17 0.77
CA SER A 74 18.93 -7.44 1.79
C SER A 74 18.12 -6.25 2.32
N SER A 75 17.75 -6.28 3.60
CA SER A 75 16.99 -5.22 4.27
C SER A 75 17.52 -5.00 5.70
N PRO A 76 18.62 -4.25 5.85
CA PRO A 76 19.06 -3.84 7.18
C PRO A 76 18.08 -2.80 7.74
N ASP A 77 17.71 -2.93 9.02
CA ASP A 77 16.98 -1.94 9.83
C ASP A 77 15.72 -1.33 9.14
N PRO A 78 14.68 -2.14 8.86
CA PRO A 78 13.46 -1.61 8.24
C PRO A 78 12.76 -0.59 9.14
N LEU A 79 12.25 0.47 8.54
CA LEU A 79 11.52 1.54 9.22
C LEU A 79 10.07 1.14 9.44
N VAL A 80 9.54 1.43 10.62
CA VAL A 80 8.10 1.31 10.91
C VAL A 80 7.44 2.66 10.63
N GLU A 81 6.44 2.65 9.73
CA GLU A 81 5.63 3.81 9.38
C GLU A 81 4.16 3.55 9.71
N PRO A 82 3.68 3.96 10.90
CA PRO A 82 2.30 3.73 11.32
C PRO A 82 1.26 4.30 10.35
N ASP A 83 1.56 5.45 9.74
CA ASP A 83 0.68 6.11 8.78
C ASP A 83 0.56 5.38 7.43
N LEU A 84 1.29 4.27 7.23
CA LEU A 84 1.06 3.32 6.14
C LEU A 84 0.12 2.16 6.52
N ALA A 85 -0.51 2.18 7.71
CA ALA A 85 -1.50 1.17 8.10
C ALA A 85 -2.73 1.18 7.18
N GLU A 86 -3.42 0.05 7.09
CA GLU A 86 -4.69 -0.05 6.36
C GLU A 86 -5.76 0.83 6.99
N GLN A 87 -6.80 1.13 6.24
CA GLN A 87 -7.95 1.91 6.70
C GLN A 87 -8.53 1.32 7.97
N ASN A 88 -8.72 2.19 8.96
CA ASN A 88 -9.47 1.84 10.15
C ASN A 88 -10.97 1.96 9.85
N PHE A 89 -11.65 0.82 9.77
CA PHE A 89 -13.09 0.77 9.55
C PHE A 89 -13.91 0.80 10.84
N GLY A 90 -13.28 1.10 11.98
CA GLY A 90 -13.95 1.26 13.27
C GLY A 90 -14.84 0.06 13.63
N ASP A 91 -16.09 0.35 13.98
CA ASP A 91 -17.06 -0.67 14.39
C ASP A 91 -17.42 -1.70 13.31
N TRP A 92 -17.07 -1.46 12.06
CA TRP A 92 -17.30 -2.45 10.99
C TRP A 92 -16.27 -3.57 10.97
N GLN A 93 -15.13 -3.41 11.65
CA GLN A 93 -14.11 -4.45 11.72
C GLN A 93 -14.62 -5.68 12.51
N GLY A 94 -14.35 -6.86 11.98
CA GLY A 94 -14.83 -8.13 12.54
C GLY A 94 -16.21 -8.57 12.01
N HIS A 95 -16.94 -7.71 11.30
CA HIS A 95 -18.20 -8.08 10.67
C HIS A 95 -17.96 -8.76 9.31
N PRO A 96 -18.82 -9.74 8.93
CA PRO A 96 -18.82 -10.31 7.59
C PRO A 96 -19.00 -9.21 6.53
N TYR A 97 -18.32 -9.34 5.39
CA TYR A 97 -18.48 -8.37 4.29
C TYR A 97 -19.93 -8.14 3.88
N ALA A 98 -20.76 -9.21 3.88
CA ALA A 98 -22.17 -9.13 3.52
C ALA A 98 -23.01 -8.25 4.46
N ASP A 99 -22.55 -8.07 5.71
CA ASP A 99 -23.27 -7.34 6.75
C ASP A 99 -22.79 -5.87 6.88
N ILE A 100 -21.86 -5.44 6.03
CA ILE A 100 -21.33 -4.06 6.06
C ILE A 100 -22.43 -3.08 5.61
N PRO A 101 -22.84 -2.12 6.47
CA PRO A 101 -23.94 -1.21 6.16
C PRO A 101 -23.75 -0.37 4.90
N GLY A 102 -22.51 -0.10 4.53
CA GLY A 102 -22.15 0.66 3.33
C GLY A 102 -22.62 -0.01 2.03
N LEU A 103 -22.67 -1.35 1.98
CA LEU A 103 -23.16 -2.10 0.80
C LEU A 103 -24.68 -1.92 0.56
N ALA A 104 -25.44 -1.67 1.59
CA ALA A 104 -26.88 -1.41 1.49
C ALA A 104 -27.18 0.05 1.07
N ALA A 105 -26.18 0.94 1.09
CA ALA A 105 -26.37 2.33 0.70
C ALA A 105 -26.54 2.46 -0.82
N PRO A 106 -27.54 3.21 -1.32
CA PRO A 106 -27.81 3.34 -2.76
C PRO A 106 -26.68 4.05 -3.54
N HIS A 107 -25.73 4.64 -2.86
CA HIS A 107 -24.63 5.44 -3.43
C HIS A 107 -23.25 4.90 -3.05
N HIS A 108 -23.09 3.58 -2.74
CA HIS A 108 -21.77 3.01 -2.51
C HIS A 108 -20.92 3.05 -3.80
N HIS A 109 -19.60 3.05 -3.65
CA HIS A 109 -18.71 3.02 -4.81
C HIS A 109 -18.80 1.65 -5.51
N ARG A 110 -18.79 1.65 -6.86
CA ARG A 110 -18.97 0.42 -7.66
C ARG A 110 -17.98 -0.72 -7.30
N PHE A 111 -16.76 -0.37 -6.93
CA PHE A 111 -15.69 -1.32 -6.63
C PHE A 111 -15.29 -1.33 -5.14
N TRP A 112 -16.10 -0.71 -4.28
CA TRP A 112 -15.84 -0.61 -2.85
C TRP A 112 -17.15 -0.62 -2.07
N PHE A 113 -17.10 -1.00 -0.81
CA PHE A 113 -18.31 -1.14 0.02
C PHE A 113 -18.81 0.19 0.61
N THR A 114 -18.17 1.32 0.28
CA THR A 114 -18.62 2.66 0.70
C THR A 114 -18.04 3.72 -0.25
N THR A 115 -18.44 4.99 -0.08
CA THR A 115 -17.82 6.13 -0.78
C THR A 115 -16.50 6.51 -0.11
N ALA A 116 -15.63 7.23 -0.82
CA ALA A 116 -14.30 7.59 -0.30
C ALA A 116 -14.34 8.56 0.88
N ASP A 117 -15.38 9.37 1.01
CA ASP A 117 -15.61 10.35 2.08
C ASP A 117 -16.35 9.75 3.29
N HIS A 118 -16.97 8.59 3.14
CA HIS A 118 -17.69 7.96 4.24
C HIS A 118 -16.74 7.52 5.36
N ARG A 119 -17.06 7.94 6.57
CA ARG A 119 -16.32 7.55 7.79
C ARG A 119 -17.16 6.56 8.60
N PRO A 120 -16.74 5.29 8.69
CA PRO A 120 -17.40 4.34 9.59
C PRO A 120 -17.33 4.81 11.05
N PRO A 121 -18.33 4.47 11.89
CA PRO A 121 -18.29 4.81 13.31
C PRO A 121 -16.99 4.34 13.98
N GLY A 122 -16.31 5.22 14.69
CA GLY A 122 -15.01 4.92 15.32
C GLY A 122 -13.83 4.72 14.35
N GLY A 123 -14.03 4.93 13.05
CA GLY A 123 -13.02 4.73 12.01
C GLY A 123 -12.59 6.00 11.28
N GLU A 124 -11.97 5.81 10.15
CA GLU A 124 -11.54 6.87 9.23
C GLU A 124 -12.15 6.67 7.82
N SER A 125 -12.30 7.77 7.06
CA SER A 125 -12.65 7.70 5.64
C SER A 125 -11.43 7.30 4.79
N TYR A 126 -11.66 6.91 3.52
CA TYR A 126 -10.55 6.69 2.59
C TYR A 126 -9.81 8.00 2.28
N ILE A 127 -10.49 9.16 2.34
CA ILE A 127 -9.85 10.48 2.22
C ILE A 127 -8.86 10.72 3.36
N ASP A 128 -9.21 10.37 4.60
CA ASP A 128 -8.31 10.50 5.76
C ASP A 128 -7.08 9.61 5.60
N LEU A 129 -7.28 8.35 5.24
CA LEU A 129 -6.20 7.42 4.92
C LEU A 129 -5.28 8.00 3.84
N SER A 130 -5.86 8.47 2.72
CA SER A 130 -5.08 9.03 1.61
C SER A 130 -4.24 10.22 2.07
N SER A 131 -4.78 11.08 2.91
CA SER A 131 -4.09 12.26 3.43
C SER A 131 -2.85 11.88 4.25
N ARG A 132 -2.95 10.92 5.20
CA ARG A 132 -1.79 10.50 6.01
C ARG A 132 -0.73 9.77 5.17
N VAL A 133 -1.15 8.94 4.20
CA VAL A 133 -0.22 8.24 3.30
C VAL A 133 0.55 9.23 2.42
N VAL A 134 -0.11 10.25 1.89
CA VAL A 134 0.54 11.30 1.08
C VAL A 134 1.62 12.05 1.87
N GLU A 135 1.39 12.34 3.15
CA GLU A 135 2.41 12.99 3.98
C GLU A 135 3.64 12.08 4.21
N VAL A 136 3.44 10.76 4.38
CA VAL A 136 4.57 9.81 4.41
C VAL A 136 5.34 9.82 3.10
N ILE A 137 4.65 9.76 1.96
CA ILE A 137 5.29 9.77 0.63
C ILE A 137 6.13 11.03 0.46
N LYS A 138 5.59 12.21 0.73
CA LYS A 138 6.31 13.50 0.62
C LYS A 138 7.55 13.50 1.50
N ARG A 139 7.41 13.13 2.78
CA ARG A 139 8.48 13.13 3.77
C ARG A 139 9.60 12.16 3.41
N LEU A 140 9.26 10.91 3.08
CA LEU A 140 10.27 9.90 2.77
C LEU A 140 10.91 10.12 1.40
N THR A 141 10.17 10.59 0.38
CA THR A 141 10.74 10.96 -0.92
C THR A 141 11.78 12.06 -0.77
N LYS A 142 11.49 13.09 0.05
CA LYS A 142 12.44 14.17 0.35
C LYS A 142 13.66 13.66 1.13
N LYS A 143 13.43 12.81 2.15
CA LYS A 143 14.51 12.29 3.02
C LYS A 143 15.46 11.35 2.26
N TYR A 144 14.93 10.54 1.35
CA TYR A 144 15.67 9.51 0.62
C TYR A 144 15.74 9.80 -0.88
N LEU A 145 15.93 11.07 -1.22
CA LEU A 145 16.02 11.52 -2.61
C LEU A 145 17.07 10.70 -3.39
N GLY A 146 16.68 10.18 -4.55
CA GLY A 146 17.56 9.38 -5.42
C GLY A 146 17.71 7.90 -5.01
N ARG A 147 17.00 7.43 -3.97
CA ARG A 147 17.08 6.06 -3.48
C ARG A 147 15.88 5.23 -3.92
N ASP A 148 16.04 3.93 -3.81
CA ASP A 148 14.94 2.99 -3.87
C ASP A 148 14.31 2.84 -2.48
N ILE A 149 12.97 2.87 -2.41
CA ILE A 149 12.17 2.70 -1.19
C ILE A 149 11.20 1.54 -1.42
N ILE A 150 11.34 0.48 -0.66
CA ILE A 150 10.40 -0.65 -0.64
C ILE A 150 9.42 -0.40 0.50
N ALA A 151 8.12 -0.29 0.18
CA ALA A 151 7.06 -0.10 1.15
C ALA A 151 6.15 -1.32 1.19
N VAL A 152 6.26 -2.14 2.24
CA VAL A 152 5.32 -3.24 2.47
C VAL A 152 4.10 -2.69 3.20
N ALA A 153 2.98 -2.62 2.49
CA ALA A 153 1.78 -1.93 2.93
C ALA A 153 0.50 -2.71 2.61
N HIS A 154 -0.60 -2.00 2.37
CA HIS A 154 -1.94 -2.54 2.22
C HIS A 154 -2.61 -1.97 0.96
N GLY A 155 -3.80 -2.49 0.64
CA GLY A 155 -4.54 -2.06 -0.54
C GLY A 155 -4.88 -0.57 -0.55
N GLY A 156 -5.37 -0.04 0.57
CA GLY A 156 -5.72 1.38 0.72
C GLY A 156 -4.52 2.31 0.48
N PRO A 157 -3.40 2.16 1.22
CA PRO A 157 -2.19 2.95 1.01
C PRO A 157 -1.62 2.89 -0.40
N ILE A 158 -1.62 1.71 -1.05
CA ILE A 158 -1.14 1.58 -2.44
C ILE A 158 -2.02 2.37 -3.42
N ARG A 159 -3.34 2.29 -3.26
CA ARG A 159 -4.29 3.10 -4.03
C ARG A 159 -4.09 4.59 -3.81
N ALA A 160 -3.85 5.01 -2.56
CA ALA A 160 -3.57 6.41 -2.22
C ALA A 160 -2.26 6.91 -2.88
N ALA A 161 -1.22 6.07 -2.92
CA ALA A 161 0.04 6.39 -3.59
C ALA A 161 -0.16 6.59 -5.11
N LEU A 162 -0.92 5.71 -5.76
CA LEU A 162 -1.29 5.84 -7.18
C LEU A 162 -2.09 7.12 -7.44
N GLY A 163 -3.11 7.38 -6.61
CA GLY A 163 -3.93 8.58 -6.70
C GLY A 163 -3.11 9.86 -6.55
N TYR A 164 -2.22 9.90 -5.57
CA TYR A 164 -1.33 11.04 -5.37
C TYR A 164 -0.41 11.26 -6.58
N ALA A 165 0.22 10.20 -7.08
CA ALA A 165 1.11 10.30 -8.23
C ALA A 165 0.40 10.81 -9.49
N LEU A 166 -0.82 10.36 -9.74
CA LEU A 166 -1.62 10.72 -10.92
C LEU A 166 -2.46 11.98 -10.73
N GLY A 167 -2.60 12.49 -9.50
CA GLY A 167 -3.46 13.64 -9.19
C GLY A 167 -4.96 13.34 -9.29
N LEU A 168 -5.34 12.11 -8.97
CA LEU A 168 -6.73 11.66 -9.02
C LEU A 168 -7.50 12.08 -7.76
N HIS A 169 -8.82 12.19 -7.92
CA HIS A 169 -9.70 12.30 -6.76
C HIS A 169 -9.70 10.95 -5.99
N PRO A 170 -9.75 10.95 -4.64
CA PRO A 170 -9.72 9.71 -3.86
C PRO A 170 -10.76 8.68 -4.27
N SER A 171 -11.96 9.08 -4.70
CA SER A 171 -12.98 8.16 -5.20
C SER A 171 -12.51 7.35 -6.42
N ASP A 172 -11.74 7.96 -7.33
CA ASP A 172 -11.27 7.28 -8.53
C ASP A 172 -10.22 6.23 -8.20
N CYS A 173 -9.50 6.42 -7.09
CA CYS A 173 -8.46 5.50 -6.62
C CYS A 173 -9.01 4.16 -6.16
N LEU A 174 -10.26 4.10 -5.73
CA LEU A 174 -10.93 2.87 -5.29
C LEU A 174 -11.10 1.85 -6.44
N GLY A 175 -10.99 2.30 -7.69
CA GLY A 175 -11.02 1.45 -8.87
C GLY A 175 -9.72 0.70 -9.16
N PHE A 176 -8.59 1.03 -8.50
CA PHE A 176 -7.36 0.28 -8.69
C PHE A 176 -7.41 -1.08 -7.98
N GLU A 177 -7.08 -2.11 -8.72
CA GLU A 177 -6.88 -3.44 -8.16
C GLU A 177 -5.49 -3.55 -7.52
N THR A 178 -5.43 -4.22 -6.39
CA THR A 178 -4.18 -4.51 -5.67
C THR A 178 -4.30 -5.91 -5.07
N GLU A 179 -3.60 -6.88 -5.64
CA GLU A 179 -3.58 -8.26 -5.14
C GLU A 179 -2.54 -8.43 -4.02
N ASN A 180 -2.74 -9.42 -3.15
CA ASN A 180 -1.74 -9.76 -2.15
C ASN A 180 -0.43 -10.19 -2.84
N LEU A 181 0.72 -9.80 -2.28
CA LEU A 181 2.06 -10.04 -2.82
C LEU A 181 2.31 -9.39 -4.20
N SER A 182 1.40 -8.52 -4.68
CA SER A 182 1.64 -7.73 -5.88
C SER A 182 2.59 -6.58 -5.61
N VAL A 183 3.28 -6.14 -6.66
CA VAL A 183 4.19 -5.00 -6.66
C VAL A 183 3.63 -3.90 -7.55
N THR A 184 3.60 -2.67 -7.03
CA THR A 184 3.32 -1.44 -7.78
C THR A 184 4.56 -0.55 -7.71
N ARG A 185 5.08 -0.13 -8.87
CA ARG A 185 6.25 0.74 -8.93
C ARG A 185 5.89 2.13 -9.42
N ILE A 186 6.26 3.14 -8.62
CA ILE A 186 6.01 4.56 -8.85
C ILE A 186 7.34 5.30 -8.68
N ASP A 187 7.81 5.96 -9.72
CA ASP A 187 9.07 6.70 -9.71
C ASP A 187 8.78 8.21 -9.58
N HIS A 188 9.49 8.88 -8.68
CA HIS A 188 9.53 10.36 -8.59
C HIS A 188 10.72 10.84 -9.42
N GLU A 189 10.41 11.50 -10.53
CA GLU A 189 11.37 11.99 -11.54
C GLU A 189 11.22 13.52 -11.68
N PRO A 190 11.71 14.34 -10.73
CA PRO A 190 11.56 15.79 -10.81
C PRO A 190 12.38 16.35 -11.97
N GLY A 191 11.80 17.30 -12.70
CA GLY A 191 12.46 17.89 -13.85
C GLY A 191 11.66 19.01 -14.53
N PRO A 192 12.24 19.64 -15.54
CA PRO A 192 11.55 20.67 -16.33
C PRO A 192 10.48 20.04 -17.22
N GLY A 193 9.37 20.77 -17.42
CA GLY A 193 8.28 20.36 -18.30
C GLY A 193 6.91 20.56 -17.65
N VAL A 194 5.87 20.17 -18.37
CA VAL A 194 4.50 20.14 -17.88
C VAL A 194 4.13 18.75 -17.40
N GLY A 195 3.26 18.66 -16.40
CA GLY A 195 2.81 17.40 -15.82
C GLY A 195 3.26 17.25 -14.37
N ARG A 196 3.14 16.04 -13.85
CA ARG A 196 3.53 15.73 -12.48
C ARG A 196 4.89 15.03 -12.50
N ASP A 197 5.67 15.18 -11.42
CA ASP A 197 7.00 14.57 -11.28
C ASP A 197 6.94 13.05 -11.01
N TRP A 198 5.81 12.42 -11.25
CA TRP A 198 5.56 11.01 -10.92
C TRP A 198 5.28 10.18 -12.17
N ARG A 199 5.93 9.02 -12.25
CA ARG A 199 5.74 8.06 -13.33
C ARG A 199 5.37 6.69 -12.79
N ILE A 200 4.23 6.16 -13.23
CA ILE A 200 3.83 4.79 -12.92
C ILE A 200 4.55 3.86 -13.89
N ARG A 201 5.33 2.91 -13.37
CA ARG A 201 6.03 1.92 -14.21
C ARG A 201 5.16 0.71 -14.46
N TYR A 202 4.52 0.21 -13.42
CA TYR A 202 3.51 -0.84 -13.45
C TYR A 202 2.69 -0.82 -12.17
N THR A 203 1.53 -1.45 -12.24
CA THR A 203 0.63 -1.64 -11.10
C THR A 203 0.27 -3.10 -10.97
N ASN A 204 0.04 -3.55 -9.73
CA ASN A 204 -0.51 -4.88 -9.43
C ASN A 204 0.24 -6.05 -10.11
N LEU A 205 1.56 -5.96 -10.25
CA LEU A 205 2.40 -7.03 -10.80
C LEU A 205 2.56 -8.13 -9.74
N VAL A 206 1.97 -9.31 -9.98
CA VAL A 206 2.19 -10.50 -9.15
C VAL A 206 3.39 -11.27 -9.73
N PRO A 207 4.53 -11.38 -9.00
CA PRO A 207 5.68 -12.16 -9.45
C PRO A 207 5.31 -13.66 -9.52
N ARG A 208 5.90 -14.34 -10.46
CA ARG A 208 5.69 -15.79 -10.68
C ARG A 208 7.02 -16.52 -10.69
#